data_08f0050eb36c1434cf32e4d0c02888e2
#
_entry.id   08f0050eb36c1434cf32e4d0c02888e2
#
_cell.length_a   1.000
_cell.length_b   1.000
_cell.length_c   1.000
_cell.angle_alpha   90.00
_cell.angle_beta   90.00
_cell.angle_gamma   90.00
#
_symmetry.space_group_name_H-M   'P 1'
#
loop_
_entity.id
_entity.type
_entity.pdbx_description
1 polymer ?
#
loop_
_entity_poly.entity_id
_entity_poly.type
_entity_poly.pdbx_seq_one_letter_code
_entity_poly.pdbx_strand_id
1 'polypeptide(L)'
;MSIKIIKPGILSTIQDRGRYGHMYHGISVSGALDEYSYQLGNFILNNPGDSASIEVTYGDFSFLSLDVMHICVTGAETEISINNQPSHLNKVITLNQGDIFEIKCPKKAIRNYVCIKGGIDSEIFYNSRSCNVREAIGKKIAKDQVIKTFRVDNDNFNSIDPSLAPKYDNDLITLRVLPTYQFHEFSDNDKALFFSQVYSISKDFDRTGVRLNGGKMTDVMKGVISEGSAVGSIEITPKGLPIILMRDAPTIGGYPKIGTVFSLDIPYLAQSGYGQRIRFELMKYVEAESERRSFNDLFGIEA
;
A
#
# COMPACT_ATOMS: atom_id res chain seq x y z
N MET A 1 -22.36 7.97 10.70
CA MET A 1 -22.18 8.96 9.62
C MET A 1 -22.01 8.20 8.30
N SER A 2 -22.12 8.88 7.16
CA SER A 2 -22.05 8.20 5.86
C SER A 2 -21.64 9.16 4.72
N ILE A 3 -21.13 8.57 3.64
CA ILE A 3 -20.82 9.26 2.40
C ILE A 3 -21.51 8.55 1.23
N LYS A 4 -21.90 9.28 0.19
CA LYS A 4 -22.43 8.72 -1.06
C LYS A 4 -21.43 8.92 -2.18
N ILE A 5 -21.00 7.85 -2.83
CA ILE A 5 -20.02 7.88 -3.92
C ILE A 5 -20.65 8.49 -5.17
N ILE A 6 -20.01 9.53 -5.71
CA ILE A 6 -20.37 10.17 -6.99
C ILE A 6 -19.54 9.56 -8.12
N LYS A 7 -18.22 9.55 -7.95
CA LYS A 7 -17.27 8.92 -8.88
C LYS A 7 -16.37 7.94 -8.11
N PRO A 8 -16.37 6.66 -8.47
CA PRO A 8 -15.55 5.67 -7.76
C PRO A 8 -14.06 5.65 -8.19
N GLY A 9 -13.68 6.42 -9.20
CA GLY A 9 -12.37 6.33 -9.82
C GLY A 9 -12.15 5.02 -10.59
N ILE A 10 -10.90 4.79 -11.02
CA ILE A 10 -10.54 3.57 -11.77
C ILE A 10 -10.59 2.35 -10.84
N LEU A 11 -9.99 2.48 -9.66
CA LEU A 11 -10.01 1.45 -8.63
C LEU A 11 -9.96 2.10 -7.26
N SER A 12 -11.05 1.97 -6.52
CA SER A 12 -11.14 2.38 -5.12
C SER A 12 -11.67 1.22 -4.29
N THR A 13 -11.00 0.96 -3.17
CA THR A 13 -11.33 -0.15 -2.26
C THR A 13 -11.20 0.29 -0.81
N ILE A 14 -11.96 -0.35 0.07
CA ILE A 14 -11.77 -0.18 1.51
C ILE A 14 -10.57 -1.03 1.91
N GLN A 15 -9.64 -0.42 2.62
CA GLN A 15 -8.43 -1.07 3.11
C GLN A 15 -8.17 -0.66 4.56
N ASP A 16 -7.74 -1.62 5.37
CA ASP A 16 -7.25 -1.41 6.71
C ASP A 16 -5.79 -1.90 6.84
N ARG A 17 -5.35 -2.28 8.02
CA ARG A 17 -4.00 -2.83 8.24
C ARG A 17 -3.78 -4.18 7.54
N GLY A 18 -4.86 -4.92 7.22
CA GLY A 18 -4.83 -6.25 6.60
C GLY A 18 -5.22 -7.37 7.56
N ARG A 19 -5.45 -8.57 6.99
CA ARG A 19 -5.91 -9.78 7.71
C ARG A 19 -4.77 -10.71 8.04
N TYR A 20 -4.17 -10.51 9.19
CA TYR A 20 -3.08 -11.36 9.68
C TYR A 20 -3.60 -12.65 10.34
N GLY A 21 -2.77 -13.70 10.32
CA GLY A 21 -3.08 -14.98 10.98
C GLY A 21 -3.95 -15.94 10.15
N HIS A 22 -4.27 -15.63 8.88
CA HIS A 22 -5.15 -16.46 8.05
C HIS A 22 -4.49 -17.03 6.78
N MET A 23 -3.19 -16.80 6.60
CA MET A 23 -2.46 -17.28 5.42
C MET A 23 -2.46 -18.81 5.29
N TYR A 24 -2.51 -19.54 6.40
CA TYR A 24 -2.59 -21.01 6.40
C TYR A 24 -3.92 -21.54 5.84
N HIS A 25 -4.95 -20.69 5.75
CA HIS A 25 -6.19 -20.99 5.04
C HIS A 25 -6.15 -20.63 3.55
N GLY A 26 -5.01 -20.16 3.04
CA GLY A 26 -4.87 -19.70 1.67
C GLY A 26 -5.39 -18.28 1.43
N ILE A 27 -5.65 -17.50 2.50
CA ILE A 27 -6.22 -16.16 2.41
C ILE A 27 -5.09 -15.12 2.52
N SER A 28 -5.00 -14.23 1.51
CA SER A 28 -3.99 -13.18 1.45
C SER A 28 -4.16 -12.15 2.57
N VAL A 29 -3.05 -11.55 3.01
CA VAL A 29 -3.05 -10.50 4.03
C VAL A 29 -3.87 -9.29 3.60
N SER A 30 -3.78 -8.87 2.35
CA SER A 30 -4.39 -7.64 1.84
C SER A 30 -4.01 -6.39 2.67
N GLY A 31 -4.88 -5.40 2.74
CA GLY A 31 -4.60 -4.14 3.44
C GLY A 31 -4.06 -3.04 2.54
N ALA A 32 -3.86 -1.88 3.12
CA ALA A 32 -3.31 -0.73 2.43
C ALA A 32 -1.93 -1.04 1.84
N LEU A 33 -1.73 -0.83 0.52
CA LEU A 33 -0.46 -1.10 -0.14
C LEU A 33 0.64 -0.14 0.32
N ASP A 34 0.33 1.13 0.46
CA ASP A 34 1.19 2.16 1.05
C ASP A 34 0.82 2.31 2.53
N GLU A 35 1.47 1.50 3.36
CA GLU A 35 1.26 1.49 4.81
C GLU A 35 1.57 2.85 5.44
N TYR A 36 2.61 3.56 4.93
CA TYR A 36 3.01 4.85 5.50
C TYR A 36 1.91 5.90 5.34
N SER A 37 1.43 6.10 4.12
CA SER A 37 0.37 7.08 3.86
C SER A 37 -0.94 6.73 4.57
N TYR A 38 -1.28 5.46 4.63
CA TYR A 38 -2.45 4.96 5.36
C TYR A 38 -2.35 5.26 6.87
N GLN A 39 -1.21 4.96 7.50
CA GLN A 39 -0.99 5.23 8.92
C GLN A 39 -0.93 6.72 9.20
N LEU A 40 -0.29 7.50 8.34
CA LEU A 40 -0.21 8.96 8.47
C LEU A 40 -1.60 9.62 8.54
N GLY A 41 -2.51 9.24 7.64
CA GLY A 41 -3.87 9.80 7.62
C GLY A 41 -4.68 9.42 8.86
N ASN A 42 -4.58 8.18 9.32
CA ASN A 42 -5.23 7.73 10.54
C ASN A 42 -4.61 8.38 11.79
N PHE A 43 -3.29 8.54 11.84
CA PHE A 43 -2.60 9.24 12.91
C PHE A 43 -3.05 10.69 13.03
N ILE A 44 -3.06 11.45 11.92
CA ILE A 44 -3.52 12.85 11.90
C ILE A 44 -4.94 12.98 12.46
N LEU A 45 -5.82 12.06 12.10
CA LEU A 45 -7.20 12.04 12.62
C LEU A 45 -7.31 11.48 14.04
N ASN A 46 -6.20 11.02 14.64
CA ASN A 46 -6.22 10.32 15.92
C ASN A 46 -7.23 9.15 15.92
N ASN A 47 -7.15 8.34 14.86
CA ASN A 47 -7.88 7.09 14.74
C ASN A 47 -7.03 5.92 15.29
N PRO A 48 -7.65 4.81 15.73
CA PRO A 48 -6.93 3.55 15.88
C PRO A 48 -6.14 3.18 14.62
N GLY A 49 -4.94 2.60 14.76
CA GLY A 49 -4.04 2.29 13.65
C GLY A 49 -4.55 1.21 12.67
N ASP A 50 -5.64 0.53 13.01
CA ASP A 50 -6.34 -0.46 12.18
C ASP A 50 -7.62 0.09 11.52
N SER A 51 -7.93 1.37 11.70
CA SER A 51 -9.13 2.02 11.15
C SER A 51 -9.15 1.97 9.63
N ALA A 52 -10.20 1.40 9.05
CA ALA A 52 -10.32 1.28 7.61
C ALA A 52 -10.46 2.65 6.91
N SER A 53 -9.83 2.76 5.76
CA SER A 53 -9.77 3.94 4.89
C SER A 53 -10.13 3.56 3.45
N ILE A 54 -10.37 4.53 2.58
CA ILE A 54 -10.50 4.29 1.14
C ILE A 54 -9.13 4.45 0.48
N GLU A 55 -8.62 3.37 -0.11
CA GLU A 55 -7.48 3.43 -1.02
C GLU A 55 -7.99 3.75 -2.43
N VAL A 56 -7.58 4.90 -2.97
CA VAL A 56 -7.94 5.39 -4.30
C VAL A 56 -6.74 5.28 -5.22
N THR A 57 -6.84 4.47 -6.27
CA THR A 57 -5.78 4.29 -7.26
C THR A 57 -6.07 5.11 -8.52
N TYR A 58 -5.11 5.94 -8.94
CA TYR A 58 -5.17 6.87 -10.08
C TYR A 58 -6.19 8.02 -9.96
N GLY A 59 -6.73 8.32 -8.78
CA GLY A 59 -7.62 9.45 -8.55
C GLY A 59 -8.97 9.37 -9.28
N ASP A 60 -9.49 10.51 -9.75
CA ASP A 60 -10.85 10.71 -10.31
C ASP A 60 -11.94 10.16 -9.39
N PHE A 61 -11.78 10.42 -8.10
CA PHE A 61 -12.67 9.94 -7.05
C PHE A 61 -13.42 11.08 -6.41
N SER A 62 -14.72 10.94 -6.20
CA SER A 62 -15.52 11.95 -5.49
C SER A 62 -16.69 11.34 -4.75
N PHE A 63 -17.10 12.02 -3.67
CA PHE A 63 -18.26 11.65 -2.88
C PHE A 63 -18.98 12.87 -2.32
N LEU A 64 -20.26 12.67 -2.00
CA LEU A 64 -21.12 13.59 -1.26
C LEU A 64 -21.06 13.22 0.24
N SER A 65 -20.77 14.18 1.09
CA SER A 65 -20.91 14.01 2.54
C SER A 65 -22.38 14.06 2.95
N LEU A 66 -22.86 13.02 3.59
CA LEU A 66 -24.26 12.96 4.08
C LEU A 66 -24.40 13.45 5.53
N ASP A 67 -23.27 13.68 6.19
CA ASP A 67 -23.17 14.12 7.58
C ASP A 67 -22.01 15.12 7.73
N VAL A 68 -21.92 15.82 8.87
CA VAL A 68 -20.68 16.54 9.25
C VAL A 68 -19.63 15.53 9.64
N MET A 69 -18.44 15.61 9.04
CA MET A 69 -17.32 14.68 9.32
C MET A 69 -15.96 15.32 9.10
N HIS A 70 -14.94 14.69 9.69
CA HIS A 70 -13.55 15.06 9.47
C HIS A 70 -12.85 13.98 8.66
N ILE A 71 -12.08 14.42 7.67
CA ILE A 71 -11.28 13.54 6.82
C ILE A 71 -9.83 14.01 6.77
N CYS A 72 -8.93 13.10 6.40
CA CYS A 72 -7.57 13.42 6.02
C CYS A 72 -7.22 12.64 4.75
N VAL A 73 -6.58 13.32 3.78
CA VAL A 73 -6.13 12.70 2.55
C VAL A 73 -4.62 12.69 2.50
N THR A 74 -4.04 11.52 2.29
CA THR A 74 -2.59 11.28 2.25
C THR A 74 -2.19 10.52 0.99
N GLY A 75 -0.89 10.34 0.74
CA GLY A 75 -0.36 9.56 -0.39
C GLY A 75 0.12 10.42 -1.54
N ALA A 76 -0.25 10.06 -2.77
CA ALA A 76 0.17 10.71 -3.99
C ALA A 76 -0.12 12.22 -4.00
N GLU A 77 0.82 13.02 -4.49
CA GLU A 77 0.60 14.45 -4.70
C GLU A 77 -0.47 14.66 -5.77
N THR A 78 -1.60 15.21 -5.38
CA THR A 78 -2.75 15.46 -6.25
C THR A 78 -3.53 16.68 -5.80
N GLU A 79 -4.34 17.22 -6.70
CA GLU A 79 -5.29 18.28 -6.39
C GLU A 79 -6.53 17.67 -5.73
N ILE A 80 -6.94 18.21 -4.60
CA ILE A 80 -8.19 17.90 -3.91
C ILE A 80 -9.03 19.17 -3.74
N SER A 81 -10.34 19.01 -3.77
CA SER A 81 -11.26 20.14 -3.62
C SER A 81 -12.51 19.77 -2.83
N ILE A 82 -13.14 20.80 -2.25
CA ILE A 82 -14.45 20.74 -1.61
C ILE A 82 -15.33 21.77 -2.33
N ASN A 83 -16.43 21.34 -2.91
CA ASN A 83 -17.33 22.22 -3.69
C ASN A 83 -16.56 23.08 -4.72
N ASN A 84 -15.60 22.46 -5.43
CA ASN A 84 -14.68 23.09 -6.38
C ASN A 84 -13.67 24.10 -5.76
N GLN A 85 -13.60 24.24 -4.44
CA GLN A 85 -12.58 25.07 -3.77
C GLN A 85 -11.37 24.19 -3.42
N PRO A 86 -10.14 24.62 -3.75
CA PRO A 86 -8.94 23.86 -3.42
C PRO A 86 -8.80 23.55 -1.93
N SER A 87 -8.30 22.37 -1.61
CA SER A 87 -7.99 21.92 -0.25
C SER A 87 -6.58 21.34 -0.19
N HIS A 88 -6.17 20.83 0.96
CA HIS A 88 -4.78 20.43 1.22
C HIS A 88 -4.67 18.98 1.68
N LEU A 89 -3.67 18.26 1.16
CA LEU A 89 -3.25 16.96 1.64
C LEU A 89 -2.62 17.05 3.04
N ASN A 90 -2.60 15.92 3.75
CA ASN A 90 -1.93 15.75 5.04
C ASN A 90 -2.43 16.72 6.14
N LYS A 91 -3.69 17.13 6.06
CA LYS A 91 -4.34 17.99 7.04
C LYS A 91 -5.75 17.51 7.33
N VAL A 92 -6.26 17.85 8.51
CA VAL A 92 -7.67 17.62 8.84
C VAL A 92 -8.53 18.57 7.98
N ILE A 93 -9.52 17.97 7.34
CA ILE A 93 -10.52 18.67 6.52
C ILE A 93 -11.88 18.41 7.15
N THR A 94 -12.61 19.46 7.45
CA THR A 94 -14.01 19.36 7.91
C THR A 94 -14.94 19.46 6.71
N LEU A 95 -15.80 18.47 6.55
CA LEU A 95 -16.89 18.45 5.57
C LEU A 95 -18.21 18.65 6.30
N ASN A 96 -19.06 19.54 5.76
CA ASN A 96 -20.44 19.69 6.18
C ASN A 96 -21.33 18.72 5.42
N GLN A 97 -22.54 18.51 5.93
CA GLN A 97 -23.56 17.78 5.19
C GLN A 97 -23.87 18.50 3.86
N GLY A 98 -23.81 17.77 2.75
CA GLY A 98 -24.02 18.30 1.41
C GLY A 98 -22.74 18.73 0.68
N ASP A 99 -21.58 18.73 1.33
CA ASP A 99 -20.31 19.01 0.67
C ASP A 99 -19.91 17.88 -0.29
N ILE A 100 -19.41 18.28 -1.45
CA ILE A 100 -18.83 17.38 -2.44
C ILE A 100 -17.32 17.46 -2.34
N PHE A 101 -16.69 16.33 -1.99
CA PHE A 101 -15.25 16.16 -1.98
C PHE A 101 -14.79 15.48 -3.27
N GLU A 102 -13.66 15.94 -3.83
CA GLU A 102 -13.09 15.41 -5.06
C GLU A 102 -11.55 15.27 -4.98
N ILE A 103 -11.04 14.14 -5.52
CA ILE A 103 -9.61 13.88 -5.78
C ILE A 103 -9.41 13.79 -7.29
N LYS A 104 -8.52 14.61 -7.85
CA LYS A 104 -8.11 14.51 -9.26
C LYS A 104 -7.04 13.44 -9.47
N CYS A 105 -6.78 13.11 -10.74
CA CYS A 105 -5.70 12.20 -11.09
C CYS A 105 -4.35 12.78 -10.66
N PRO A 106 -3.53 12.02 -9.90
CA PRO A 106 -2.21 12.48 -9.50
C PRO A 106 -1.27 12.56 -10.71
N LYS A 107 -0.33 13.51 -10.67
CA LYS A 107 0.69 13.68 -11.72
C LYS A 107 1.86 12.72 -11.55
N LYS A 108 2.19 12.42 -10.30
CA LYS A 108 3.24 11.49 -9.86
C LYS A 108 2.67 10.63 -8.75
N ALA A 109 3.20 9.40 -8.62
CA ALA A 109 2.63 8.38 -7.75
C ALA A 109 1.21 7.99 -8.20
N ILE A 110 0.57 7.05 -7.52
CA ILE A 110 -0.68 6.48 -8.03
C ILE A 110 -1.77 6.25 -6.98
N ARG A 111 -1.47 6.38 -5.67
CA ARG A 111 -2.42 6.05 -4.61
C ARG A 111 -2.63 7.16 -3.60
N ASN A 112 -3.89 7.43 -3.30
CA ASN A 112 -4.29 8.26 -2.17
C ASN A 112 -5.12 7.46 -1.18
N TYR A 113 -5.06 7.86 0.09
CA TYR A 113 -5.86 7.31 1.16
C TYR A 113 -6.79 8.38 1.69
N VAL A 114 -8.10 8.12 1.65
CA VAL A 114 -9.12 8.96 2.29
C VAL A 114 -9.42 8.32 3.64
N CYS A 115 -8.81 8.84 4.68
CA CYS A 115 -9.08 8.47 6.05
C CYS A 115 -10.23 9.32 6.58
N ILE A 116 -11.15 8.72 7.32
CA ILE A 116 -12.30 9.40 7.93
C ILE A 116 -12.20 9.23 9.44
N LYS A 117 -12.49 10.27 10.21
CA LYS A 117 -12.49 10.21 11.68
C LYS A 117 -13.40 9.09 12.16
N GLY A 118 -12.87 8.20 13.00
CA GLY A 118 -13.53 6.97 13.47
C GLY A 118 -13.38 5.78 12.53
N GLY A 119 -12.95 5.98 11.26
CA GLY A 119 -12.82 4.91 10.26
C GLY A 119 -14.12 4.54 9.56
N ILE A 120 -14.02 3.60 8.63
CA ILE A 120 -15.14 3.10 7.81
C ILE A 120 -15.80 1.91 8.51
N ASP A 121 -17.14 1.95 8.62
CA ASP A 121 -17.95 0.84 9.11
C ASP A 121 -18.41 -0.03 7.94
N SER A 122 -17.61 -1.03 7.61
CA SER A 122 -17.91 -2.02 6.58
C SER A 122 -17.82 -3.44 7.14
N GLU A 123 -18.23 -4.41 6.34
CA GLU A 123 -18.21 -5.82 6.71
C GLU A 123 -16.79 -6.29 7.03
N ILE A 124 -16.67 -7.14 8.05
CA ILE A 124 -15.41 -7.72 8.51
C ILE A 124 -15.30 -9.15 7.98
N PHE A 125 -14.19 -9.45 7.29
CA PHE A 125 -13.84 -10.79 6.86
C PHE A 125 -12.48 -11.18 7.45
N TYR A 126 -12.43 -12.25 8.23
CA TYR A 126 -11.19 -12.71 8.85
C TYR A 126 -10.47 -11.59 9.62
N ASN A 127 -11.19 -10.91 10.51
CA ASN A 127 -10.73 -9.80 11.34
C ASN A 127 -10.22 -8.56 10.60
N SER A 128 -10.59 -8.38 9.32
CA SER A 128 -10.19 -7.23 8.51
C SER A 128 -11.34 -6.75 7.62
N ARG A 129 -11.38 -5.44 7.37
CA ARG A 129 -12.28 -4.77 6.43
C ARG A 129 -11.67 -4.63 5.02
N SER A 130 -10.43 -5.09 4.85
CA SER A 130 -9.71 -4.95 3.58
C SER A 130 -10.38 -5.75 2.47
N CYS A 131 -10.59 -5.08 1.35
CA CYS A 131 -11.07 -5.69 0.12
C CYS A 131 -9.94 -6.43 -0.61
N ASN A 132 -10.20 -7.65 -1.05
CA ASN A 132 -9.39 -8.37 -2.03
C ASN A 132 -10.28 -8.80 -3.19
N VAL A 133 -10.20 -8.05 -4.28
CA VAL A 133 -11.07 -8.28 -5.46
C VAL A 133 -10.79 -9.64 -6.09
N ARG A 134 -9.54 -10.09 -6.08
CA ARG A 134 -9.11 -11.37 -6.65
C ARG A 134 -9.71 -12.56 -5.90
N GLU A 135 -9.75 -12.49 -4.58
CA GLU A 135 -10.29 -13.56 -3.73
C GLU A 135 -11.79 -13.41 -3.47
N ALA A 136 -12.44 -12.43 -4.13
CA ALA A 136 -13.85 -12.09 -3.92
C ALA A 136 -14.20 -11.74 -2.46
N ILE A 137 -13.23 -11.22 -1.69
CA ILE A 137 -13.44 -10.72 -0.33
C ILE A 137 -13.71 -9.23 -0.40
N GLY A 138 -14.91 -8.82 -0.03
CA GLY A 138 -15.39 -7.46 -0.25
C GLY A 138 -15.60 -7.13 -1.72
N LYS A 139 -15.78 -5.86 -2.04
CA LYS A 139 -16.02 -5.37 -3.41
C LYS A 139 -15.31 -4.03 -3.62
N LYS A 140 -14.91 -3.76 -4.86
CA LYS A 140 -14.50 -2.40 -5.23
C LYS A 140 -15.67 -1.43 -5.05
N ILE A 141 -15.36 -0.21 -4.70
CA ILE A 141 -16.34 0.86 -4.50
C ILE A 141 -17.02 1.16 -5.84
N ALA A 142 -18.35 1.35 -5.79
CA ALA A 142 -19.18 1.61 -6.96
C ALA A 142 -19.86 2.98 -6.86
N LYS A 143 -20.24 3.53 -8.01
CA LYS A 143 -21.06 4.75 -8.09
C LYS A 143 -22.38 4.54 -7.34
N ASP A 144 -22.87 5.59 -6.71
CA ASP A 144 -24.10 5.65 -5.88
C ASP A 144 -24.08 4.77 -4.62
N GLN A 145 -22.98 4.07 -4.34
CA GLN A 145 -22.82 3.33 -3.09
C GLN A 145 -22.81 4.30 -1.90
N VAL A 146 -23.53 3.93 -0.83
CA VAL A 146 -23.45 4.61 0.47
C VAL A 146 -22.49 3.83 1.36
N ILE A 147 -21.45 4.49 1.83
CA ILE A 147 -20.46 3.92 2.75
C ILE A 147 -20.71 4.51 4.13
N LYS A 148 -20.90 3.64 5.11
CA LYS A 148 -21.06 4.02 6.52
C LYS A 148 -19.71 4.26 7.17
N THR A 149 -19.67 5.18 8.13
CA THR A 149 -18.50 5.48 8.94
C THR A 149 -18.89 5.50 10.41
N PHE A 150 -17.95 5.16 11.29
CA PHE A 150 -18.20 5.27 12.71
C PHE A 150 -18.34 6.74 13.12
N ARG A 151 -19.21 6.99 14.11
CA ARG A 151 -19.34 8.31 14.72
C ARG A 151 -18.39 8.41 15.90
N VAL A 152 -17.63 9.48 15.93
CA VAL A 152 -16.76 9.81 17.08
C VAL A 152 -17.05 11.24 17.47
N ASP A 153 -17.49 11.44 18.70
CA ASP A 153 -17.93 12.73 19.23
C ASP A 153 -16.76 13.48 19.91
N ASN A 154 -15.54 13.43 19.29
CA ASN A 154 -14.41 14.24 19.76
C ASN A 154 -13.61 14.78 18.55
N ASP A 155 -13.10 15.98 18.71
CA ASP A 155 -12.28 16.71 17.73
C ASP A 155 -10.80 16.70 18.12
N ASN A 156 -10.33 15.61 18.72
CA ASN A 156 -8.93 15.43 19.03
C ASN A 156 -8.19 14.98 17.77
N PHE A 157 -7.22 15.75 17.33
CA PHE A 157 -6.38 15.50 16.17
C PHE A 157 -4.90 15.59 16.56
N ASN A 158 -4.07 14.80 15.87
CA ASN A 158 -2.63 14.90 16.03
C ASN A 158 -2.06 15.89 14.99
N SER A 159 -1.06 16.65 15.40
CA SER A 159 -0.23 17.40 14.48
C SER A 159 0.96 16.56 14.04
N ILE A 160 1.41 16.76 12.81
CA ILE A 160 2.61 16.12 12.30
C ILE A 160 3.53 17.17 11.69
N ASP A 161 4.85 16.94 11.83
CA ASP A 161 5.83 17.70 11.06
C ASP A 161 5.63 17.40 9.56
N PRO A 162 5.41 18.41 8.71
CA PRO A 162 5.23 18.21 7.27
C PRO A 162 6.38 17.47 6.58
N SER A 163 7.58 17.48 7.16
CA SER A 163 8.74 16.75 6.63
C SER A 163 8.59 15.23 6.72
N LEU A 164 7.71 14.72 7.60
CA LEU A 164 7.41 13.30 7.74
C LEU A 164 6.42 12.80 6.68
N ALA A 165 5.79 13.67 5.89
CA ALA A 165 4.97 13.24 4.77
C ALA A 165 5.87 12.62 3.68
N PRO A 166 5.61 11.37 3.25
CA PRO A 166 6.44 10.70 2.28
C PRO A 166 6.40 11.40 0.92
N LYS A 167 7.53 11.44 0.21
CA LYS A 167 7.64 11.96 -1.14
C LYS A 167 7.88 10.83 -2.13
N TYR A 168 7.06 10.75 -3.16
CA TYR A 168 7.06 9.68 -4.16
C TYR A 168 7.41 10.21 -5.56
N ASP A 169 8.42 11.07 -5.67
CA ASP A 169 8.80 11.74 -6.92
C ASP A 169 10.17 11.31 -7.47
N ASN A 170 10.77 10.27 -6.90
CA ASN A 170 12.09 9.77 -7.30
C ASN A 170 12.06 9.07 -8.67
N ASP A 171 12.95 9.46 -9.60
CA ASP A 171 13.10 8.80 -10.89
C ASP A 171 13.72 7.39 -10.77
N LEU A 172 14.51 7.16 -9.73
CA LEU A 172 15.10 5.87 -9.37
C LEU A 172 14.81 5.56 -7.91
N ILE A 173 14.13 4.46 -7.66
CA ILE A 173 13.83 3.98 -6.32
C ILE A 173 14.86 2.93 -5.91
N THR A 174 15.43 3.07 -4.72
CA THR A 174 16.24 2.05 -4.09
C THR A 174 15.36 1.24 -3.15
N LEU A 175 15.28 -0.07 -3.37
CA LEU A 175 14.59 -1.01 -2.49
C LEU A 175 15.64 -1.80 -1.70
N ARG A 176 15.57 -1.70 -0.38
CA ARG A 176 16.46 -2.43 0.51
C ARG A 176 15.95 -3.86 0.69
N VAL A 177 16.87 -4.80 0.63
CA VAL A 177 16.57 -6.23 0.56
C VAL A 177 17.20 -6.96 1.74
N LEU A 178 16.37 -7.70 2.44
CA LEU A 178 16.79 -8.67 3.46
C LEU A 178 16.98 -10.03 2.77
N PRO A 179 18.16 -10.67 2.83
CA PRO A 179 18.37 -11.95 2.18
C PRO A 179 17.52 -13.03 2.83
N THR A 180 16.91 -13.92 2.02
CA THR A 180 16.20 -15.10 2.55
C THR A 180 17.17 -16.25 2.80
N TYR A 181 16.66 -17.35 3.37
CA TYR A 181 17.46 -18.56 3.58
C TYR A 181 17.93 -19.19 2.25
N GLN A 182 17.24 -18.95 1.12
CA GLN A 182 17.62 -19.41 -0.22
C GLN A 182 18.70 -18.53 -0.87
N PHE A 183 19.03 -17.37 -0.31
CA PHE A 183 19.98 -16.43 -0.90
C PHE A 183 21.34 -17.06 -1.22
N HIS A 184 21.84 -17.97 -0.38
CA HIS A 184 23.13 -18.63 -0.55
C HIS A 184 23.12 -19.67 -1.70
N GLU A 185 21.95 -20.10 -2.16
CA GLU A 185 21.80 -21.05 -3.26
C GLU A 185 21.90 -20.37 -4.65
N PHE A 186 21.77 -19.05 -4.72
CA PHE A 186 22.03 -18.31 -5.94
C PHE A 186 23.54 -18.17 -6.21
N SER A 187 23.94 -18.27 -7.48
CA SER A 187 25.33 -18.08 -7.87
C SER A 187 25.82 -16.67 -7.55
N ASP A 188 27.12 -16.50 -7.32
CA ASP A 188 27.70 -15.18 -7.05
C ASP A 188 27.53 -14.23 -8.26
N ASN A 189 27.55 -14.76 -9.47
CA ASN A 189 27.29 -13.99 -10.70
C ASN A 189 25.86 -13.45 -10.73
N ASP A 190 24.87 -14.28 -10.40
CA ASP A 190 23.47 -13.86 -10.38
C ASP A 190 23.18 -12.87 -9.24
N LYS A 191 23.80 -13.05 -8.06
CA LYS A 191 23.73 -12.06 -6.98
C LYS A 191 24.35 -10.73 -7.39
N ALA A 192 25.54 -10.76 -7.99
CA ALA A 192 26.22 -9.55 -8.48
C ALA A 192 25.37 -8.83 -9.54
N LEU A 193 24.81 -9.59 -10.49
CA LEU A 193 23.89 -9.04 -11.50
C LEU A 193 22.66 -8.41 -10.86
N PHE A 194 22.03 -9.09 -9.90
CA PHE A 194 20.80 -8.62 -9.24
C PHE A 194 21.01 -7.26 -8.55
N PHE A 195 22.11 -7.07 -7.83
CA PHE A 195 22.38 -5.84 -7.08
C PHE A 195 23.05 -4.73 -7.90
N SER A 196 23.68 -5.04 -9.03
CA SER A 196 24.42 -4.03 -9.84
C SER A 196 23.59 -3.33 -10.90
N GLN A 197 22.44 -3.89 -11.29
CA GLN A 197 21.66 -3.35 -12.38
C GLN A 197 20.48 -2.49 -11.92
N VAL A 198 19.93 -1.74 -12.88
CA VAL A 198 18.68 -1.02 -12.72
C VAL A 198 17.58 -1.78 -13.45
N TYR A 199 16.52 -2.10 -12.73
CA TYR A 199 15.29 -2.69 -13.27
C TYR A 199 14.27 -1.61 -13.62
N SER A 200 13.23 -2.00 -14.34
CA SER A 200 12.04 -1.17 -14.55
C SER A 200 10.75 -1.99 -14.30
N ILE A 201 9.72 -1.34 -13.76
CA ILE A 201 8.42 -1.97 -13.58
C ILE A 201 7.83 -2.28 -14.95
N SER A 202 7.41 -3.53 -15.16
CA SER A 202 6.74 -4.00 -16.36
C SER A 202 5.27 -3.54 -16.40
N LYS A 203 4.54 -3.84 -17.47
CA LYS A 203 3.10 -3.59 -17.56
C LYS A 203 2.27 -4.51 -16.63
N ASP A 204 2.87 -5.61 -16.19
CA ASP A 204 2.23 -6.60 -15.33
C ASP A 204 2.52 -6.25 -13.87
N PHE A 205 1.77 -5.30 -13.33
CA PHE A 205 1.84 -4.91 -11.93
C PHE A 205 0.44 -4.63 -11.37
N ASP A 206 0.19 -5.12 -10.19
CA ASP A 206 -1.05 -4.92 -9.46
C ASP A 206 -0.84 -5.10 -7.94
N ARG A 207 -1.93 -5.27 -7.20
CA ARG A 207 -1.90 -5.55 -5.75
C ARG A 207 -1.37 -6.95 -5.42
N THR A 208 -1.26 -7.85 -6.41
CA THR A 208 -0.72 -9.20 -6.24
C THR A 208 0.79 -9.23 -6.33
N GLY A 209 1.37 -8.48 -7.29
CA GLY A 209 2.81 -8.45 -7.48
C GLY A 209 3.25 -7.46 -8.55
N VAL A 210 4.53 -7.15 -8.52
CA VAL A 210 5.19 -6.23 -9.44
C VAL A 210 6.26 -6.99 -10.21
N ARG A 211 6.03 -7.21 -11.52
CA ARG A 211 7.02 -7.83 -12.41
C ARG A 211 8.03 -6.78 -12.89
N LEU A 212 9.29 -7.17 -12.89
CA LEU A 212 10.37 -6.29 -13.32
C LEU A 212 10.97 -6.73 -14.65
N ASN A 213 11.38 -5.76 -15.45
CA ASN A 213 12.21 -5.94 -16.63
C ASN A 213 13.66 -5.56 -16.29
N GLY A 214 14.63 -6.30 -16.83
CA GLY A 214 16.06 -6.06 -16.58
C GLY A 214 16.93 -7.16 -17.15
N GLY A 215 18.18 -7.23 -16.74
CA GLY A 215 19.07 -8.35 -17.04
C GLY A 215 18.57 -9.63 -16.37
N LYS A 216 18.69 -10.75 -17.09
CA LYS A 216 18.17 -12.04 -16.67
C LYS A 216 19.24 -12.81 -15.90
N MET A 217 18.87 -13.34 -14.75
CA MET A 217 19.66 -14.38 -14.09
C MET A 217 19.65 -15.65 -14.91
N THR A 218 20.77 -16.34 -14.98
CA THR A 218 20.96 -17.47 -15.89
C THR A 218 21.04 -18.81 -15.17
N ASP A 219 21.40 -18.79 -13.88
CA ASP A 219 21.54 -20.00 -13.06
C ASP A 219 20.43 -20.12 -12.01
N VAL A 220 19.17 -19.99 -12.51
CA VAL A 220 18.00 -20.04 -11.63
C VAL A 220 17.71 -21.50 -11.26
N MET A 221 17.59 -21.76 -9.96
CA MET A 221 17.18 -23.06 -9.44
C MET A 221 15.91 -23.57 -10.11
N LYS A 222 15.94 -24.83 -10.53
CA LYS A 222 14.77 -25.51 -11.13
C LYS A 222 13.97 -26.19 -10.03
N GLY A 223 12.73 -25.71 -9.82
CA GLY A 223 11.74 -26.43 -9.00
C GLY A 223 12.02 -26.36 -7.50
N VAL A 224 11.53 -25.30 -6.88
CA VAL A 224 11.43 -25.19 -5.41
C VAL A 224 10.10 -25.79 -4.98
N ILE A 225 10.09 -26.56 -3.89
CA ILE A 225 8.85 -27.01 -3.26
C ILE A 225 8.07 -25.76 -2.84
N SER A 226 6.77 -25.72 -3.14
CA SER A 226 5.92 -24.59 -2.77
C SER A 226 5.97 -24.36 -1.25
N GLU A 227 6.23 -23.14 -0.87
CA GLU A 227 6.37 -22.69 0.52
C GLU A 227 5.62 -21.39 0.77
N GLY A 228 5.48 -20.97 2.03
CA GLY A 228 4.83 -19.73 2.39
C GLY A 228 5.50 -18.51 1.72
N SER A 229 4.67 -17.59 1.23
CA SER A 229 5.10 -16.35 0.59
C SER A 229 4.75 -15.14 1.46
N ALA A 230 5.72 -14.29 1.75
CA ALA A 230 5.51 -13.04 2.48
C ALA A 230 5.36 -11.85 1.52
N VAL A 231 4.70 -10.79 1.98
CA VAL A 231 4.70 -9.49 1.28
C VAL A 231 6.14 -8.99 1.16
N GLY A 232 6.50 -8.52 -0.03
CA GLY A 232 7.86 -8.07 -0.33
C GLY A 232 8.80 -9.19 -0.80
N SER A 233 8.42 -10.48 -0.74
CA SER A 233 9.25 -11.56 -1.28
C SER A 233 9.60 -11.30 -2.74
N ILE A 234 10.89 -11.45 -3.08
CA ILE A 234 11.41 -11.27 -4.43
C ILE A 234 11.63 -12.66 -5.02
N GLU A 235 10.68 -13.10 -5.81
CA GLU A 235 10.70 -14.39 -6.49
C GLU A 235 11.39 -14.26 -7.86
N ILE A 236 12.28 -15.19 -8.17
CA ILE A 236 12.95 -15.25 -9.48
C ILE A 236 12.22 -16.26 -10.37
N THR A 237 11.62 -15.76 -11.44
CA THR A 237 10.89 -16.61 -12.40
C THR A 237 11.82 -17.51 -13.19
N PRO A 238 11.31 -18.57 -13.86
CA PRO A 238 12.11 -19.38 -14.79
C PRO A 238 12.70 -18.60 -15.96
N LYS A 239 12.23 -17.36 -16.21
CA LYS A 239 12.80 -16.44 -17.20
C LYS A 239 13.98 -15.65 -16.66
N GLY A 240 14.40 -15.84 -15.41
CA GLY A 240 15.47 -15.10 -14.74
C GLY A 240 15.11 -13.68 -14.33
N LEU A 241 13.83 -13.31 -14.31
CA LEU A 241 13.37 -11.97 -13.97
C LEU A 241 12.65 -11.95 -12.62
N PRO A 242 12.83 -10.88 -11.81
CA PRO A 242 12.22 -10.77 -10.50
C PRO A 242 10.72 -10.44 -10.57
N ILE A 243 9.98 -10.98 -9.61
CA ILE A 243 8.62 -10.53 -9.22
C ILE A 243 8.66 -10.19 -7.75
N ILE A 244 8.18 -9.01 -7.38
CA ILE A 244 8.03 -8.61 -5.97
C ILE A 244 6.59 -8.86 -5.58
N LEU A 245 6.36 -9.71 -4.58
CA LEU A 245 5.02 -10.04 -4.11
C LEU A 245 4.45 -8.88 -3.29
N MET A 246 3.19 -8.54 -3.57
CA MET A 246 2.48 -7.47 -2.90
C MET A 246 1.40 -8.03 -1.96
N ARG A 247 0.57 -7.17 -1.38
CA ARG A 247 -0.35 -7.55 -0.28
C ARG A 247 -1.45 -8.55 -0.66
N ASP A 248 -1.86 -8.62 -1.94
CA ASP A 248 -2.85 -9.59 -2.45
C ASP A 248 -2.19 -10.80 -3.12
N ALA A 249 -0.88 -11.03 -2.88
CA ALA A 249 -0.16 -12.18 -3.40
C ALA A 249 -0.74 -13.51 -2.86
N PRO A 250 -0.57 -14.61 -3.61
CA PRO A 250 -0.86 -15.94 -3.11
C PRO A 250 -0.07 -16.23 -1.83
N THR A 251 -0.65 -16.99 -0.92
CA THR A 251 -0.05 -17.34 0.37
C THR A 251 1.09 -18.34 0.26
N ILE A 252 1.17 -19.06 -0.88
CA ILE A 252 2.24 -20.02 -1.21
C ILE A 252 2.77 -19.73 -2.61
N GLY A 253 4.06 -19.99 -2.81
CA GLY A 253 4.77 -19.86 -4.09
C GLY A 253 5.85 -20.92 -4.25
N GLY A 254 6.21 -21.23 -5.50
CA GLY A 254 7.21 -22.24 -5.85
C GLY A 254 8.39 -21.71 -6.64
N TYR A 255 8.57 -20.37 -6.69
CA TYR A 255 9.78 -19.78 -7.26
C TYR A 255 10.83 -19.51 -6.18
N PRO A 256 12.12 -19.66 -6.50
CA PRO A 256 13.19 -19.34 -5.57
C PRO A 256 13.16 -17.85 -5.18
N LYS A 257 13.38 -17.58 -3.90
CA LYS A 257 13.32 -16.24 -3.31
C LYS A 257 14.72 -15.75 -2.99
N ILE A 258 15.20 -14.72 -3.70
CA ILE A 258 16.52 -14.14 -3.47
C ILE A 258 16.56 -13.27 -2.22
N GLY A 259 15.44 -12.68 -1.86
CA GLY A 259 15.34 -11.78 -0.71
C GLY A 259 13.91 -11.34 -0.47
N THR A 260 13.74 -10.46 0.51
CA THR A 260 12.47 -9.78 0.79
C THR A 260 12.73 -8.28 0.86
N VAL A 261 11.97 -7.48 0.15
CA VAL A 261 12.01 -6.01 0.24
C VAL A 261 11.68 -5.60 1.66
N PHE A 262 12.46 -4.69 2.22
CA PHE A 262 12.20 -4.11 3.53
C PHE A 262 10.80 -3.48 3.57
N SER A 263 10.04 -3.76 4.61
CA SER A 263 8.62 -3.41 4.67
C SER A 263 8.32 -1.92 4.50
N LEU A 264 9.22 -1.04 4.96
CA LEU A 264 9.06 0.41 4.81
C LEU A 264 9.47 0.94 3.42
N ASP A 265 10.00 0.08 2.54
CA ASP A 265 10.26 0.44 1.14
C ASP A 265 9.09 0.00 0.22
N ILE A 266 8.21 -0.88 0.68
CA ILE A 266 6.99 -1.28 -0.06
C ILE A 266 6.09 -0.08 -0.43
N PRO A 267 5.90 0.95 0.41
CA PRO A 267 5.18 2.16 0.05
C PRO A 267 5.67 2.82 -1.25
N TYR A 268 6.99 2.92 -1.46
CA TYR A 268 7.55 3.49 -2.70
C TYR A 268 7.17 2.65 -3.92
N LEU A 269 7.24 1.31 -3.79
CA LEU A 269 6.82 0.41 -4.85
C LEU A 269 5.30 0.49 -5.09
N ALA A 270 4.52 0.58 -4.02
CA ALA A 270 3.06 0.74 -4.09
C ALA A 270 2.64 2.03 -4.80
N GLN A 271 3.45 3.08 -4.72
CA GLN A 271 3.20 4.37 -5.38
C GLN A 271 3.78 4.46 -6.80
N SER A 272 4.44 3.38 -7.26
CA SER A 272 5.10 3.34 -8.57
C SER A 272 4.19 2.78 -9.65
N GLY A 273 4.41 3.24 -10.89
CA GLY A 273 3.72 2.79 -12.09
C GLY A 273 4.66 2.15 -13.11
N TYR A 274 4.11 1.83 -14.28
CA TYR A 274 4.85 1.29 -15.41
C TYR A 274 6.08 2.15 -15.77
N GLY A 275 7.22 1.49 -15.98
CA GLY A 275 8.47 2.12 -16.38
C GLY A 275 9.28 2.73 -15.23
N GLN A 276 8.74 2.79 -14.00
CA GLN A 276 9.49 3.25 -12.83
C GLN A 276 10.78 2.45 -12.68
N ARG A 277 11.90 3.14 -12.50
CA ARG A 277 13.23 2.54 -12.34
C ARG A 277 13.47 2.14 -10.90
N ILE A 278 14.06 0.96 -10.70
CA ILE A 278 14.31 0.35 -9.39
C ILE A 278 15.71 -0.22 -9.37
N ARG A 279 16.40 -0.06 -8.25
CA ARG A 279 17.60 -0.82 -7.91
C ARG A 279 17.46 -1.45 -6.54
N PHE A 280 18.25 -2.48 -6.26
CA PHE A 280 18.25 -3.19 -4.99
C PHE A 280 19.55 -2.97 -4.23
N GLU A 281 19.44 -2.85 -2.91
CA GLU A 281 20.58 -2.77 -2.01
C GLU A 281 20.38 -3.74 -0.84
N LEU A 282 21.45 -4.41 -0.41
CA LEU A 282 21.36 -5.28 0.77
C LEU A 282 21.19 -4.45 2.04
N MET A 283 20.36 -4.94 2.95
CA MET A 283 20.12 -4.37 4.27
C MET A 283 20.38 -5.39 5.37
N LYS A 284 20.88 -4.94 6.50
CA LYS A 284 21.08 -5.80 7.67
C LYS A 284 19.78 -5.90 8.48
N TYR A 285 19.51 -7.08 9.04
CA TYR A 285 18.33 -7.32 9.87
C TYR A 285 18.21 -6.36 11.06
N VAL A 286 19.33 -6.05 11.73
CA VAL A 286 19.34 -5.13 12.88
C VAL A 286 18.91 -3.71 12.48
N GLU A 287 19.33 -3.24 11.31
CA GLU A 287 18.94 -1.93 10.77
C GLU A 287 17.45 -1.93 10.45
N ALA A 288 16.96 -2.98 9.78
CA ALA A 288 15.55 -3.14 9.44
C ALA A 288 14.65 -3.17 10.69
N GLU A 289 15.06 -3.91 11.71
CA GLU A 289 14.32 -3.99 12.97
C GLU A 289 14.26 -2.63 13.67
N SER A 290 15.39 -1.92 13.75
CA SER A 290 15.46 -0.60 14.37
C SER A 290 14.58 0.43 13.66
N GLU A 291 14.64 0.50 12.32
CA GLU A 291 13.80 1.41 11.54
C GLU A 291 12.31 1.05 11.65
N ARG A 292 11.97 -0.26 11.63
CA ARG A 292 10.58 -0.70 11.80
C ARG A 292 10.03 -0.36 13.17
N ARG A 293 10.82 -0.51 14.24
CA ARG A 293 10.42 -0.09 15.59
C ARG A 293 10.16 1.41 15.65
N SER A 294 11.08 2.23 15.11
CA SER A 294 10.89 3.69 15.07
C SER A 294 9.61 4.10 14.33
N PHE A 295 9.28 3.41 13.24
CA PHE A 295 8.03 3.62 12.53
C PHE A 295 6.81 3.23 13.38
N ASN A 296 6.87 2.09 14.06
CA ASN A 296 5.79 1.64 14.93
C ASN A 296 5.57 2.62 16.09
N ASP A 297 6.66 3.09 16.73
CA ASP A 297 6.60 4.06 17.81
C ASP A 297 5.99 5.40 17.36
N LEU A 298 6.37 5.87 16.14
CA LEU A 298 5.83 7.10 15.55
C LEU A 298 4.31 7.07 15.41
N PHE A 299 3.77 5.94 14.99
CA PHE A 299 2.33 5.79 14.73
C PHE A 299 1.56 5.06 15.85
N GLY A 300 2.21 4.71 16.96
CA GLY A 300 1.59 3.98 18.07
C GLY A 300 1.10 2.59 17.67
N ILE A 301 1.85 1.91 16.78
CA ILE A 301 1.51 0.57 16.30
C ILE A 301 2.10 -0.46 17.26
N GLU A 302 1.26 -1.23 17.93
CA GLU A 302 1.72 -2.37 18.73
C GLU A 302 2.34 -3.44 17.83
N ALA A 303 3.47 -4.03 18.31
CA ALA A 303 4.28 -4.99 17.57
C ALA A 303 3.61 -6.37 17.44
#